data_eed06db69da39c4f383c79d89b5dce98
#
_entry.id   eed06db69da39c4f383c79d89b5dce98
#
_cell.length_a   1.000
_cell.length_b   1.000
_cell.length_c   1.000
_cell.angle_alpha   90.00
_cell.angle_beta   90.00
_cell.angle_gamma   90.00
#
_symmetry.space_group_name_H-M   'P 1'
#
loop_
_entity.id
_entity.type
_entity.pdbx_description
1 polymer ?
#
loop_
_entity_poly.entity_id
_entity_poly.type
_entity_poly.pdbx_seq_one_letter_code
_entity_poly.pdbx_strand_id
1 'polypeptide(L)'
;MKGEAPTMTQKEMAQIRQNLEGTPDIEEAAELMNLAGNSTRLKLLYLLENMKELCVCDLAEMLGVSVSAVSQHLAKLKAYGLVAPRRDAQTIYYRLTEHPFNAKLRENFFRQFQV
;
A
#
# COMPACT_ATOMS: atom_id res chain seq x y z
N MET A 1 20.42 19.06 -20.51
CA MET A 1 21.56 19.16 -20.46
C MET A 1 22.29 18.88 -21.59
N LYS A 2 22.51 19.51 -22.39
CA LYS A 2 23.09 19.20 -23.45
C LYS A 2 24.44 19.48 -23.48
N GLY A 3 25.21 18.81 -24.15
CA GLY A 3 26.57 19.10 -24.39
C GLY A 3 27.57 18.63 -23.39
N GLU A 4 27.16 18.01 -22.33
CA GLU A 4 28.09 17.52 -21.35
C GLU A 4 28.35 16.05 -21.48
N ALA A 5 29.58 15.65 -21.39
CA ALA A 5 29.92 14.24 -21.43
C ALA A 5 29.47 13.57 -20.16
N PRO A 6 29.04 12.30 -20.23
CA PRO A 6 28.67 11.56 -19.04
C PRO A 6 29.86 11.43 -18.12
N THR A 7 29.62 11.44 -16.82
CA THR A 7 30.67 11.24 -15.85
C THR A 7 30.97 9.77 -15.60
N MET A 8 30.17 8.87 -16.18
CA MET A 8 30.36 7.43 -16.05
C MET A 8 30.69 6.78 -17.36
N THR A 9 31.41 5.68 -17.30
CA THR A 9 31.69 4.88 -18.49
C THR A 9 30.48 4.03 -18.83
N GLN A 10 30.45 3.53 -20.08
CA GLN A 10 29.41 2.61 -20.51
C GLN A 10 29.39 1.36 -19.64
N LYS A 11 30.57 0.89 -19.26
CA LYS A 11 30.66 -0.31 -18.44
C LYS A 11 30.06 -0.09 -17.05
N GLU A 12 30.34 1.07 -16.47
CA GLU A 12 29.77 1.39 -15.18
C GLU A 12 28.25 1.49 -15.23
N MET A 13 27.73 2.13 -16.27
CA MET A 13 26.29 2.25 -16.42
C MET A 13 25.61 0.91 -16.64
N ALA A 14 26.26 0.02 -17.41
CA ALA A 14 25.71 -1.31 -17.64
C ALA A 14 25.65 -2.11 -16.34
N GLN A 15 26.68 -1.96 -15.50
CA GLN A 15 26.69 -2.68 -14.22
C GLN A 15 25.58 -2.18 -13.30
N ILE A 16 25.39 -0.87 -13.26
CA ILE A 16 24.33 -0.28 -12.43
C ILE A 16 22.96 -0.73 -12.92
N ARG A 17 22.76 -0.73 -14.24
CA ARG A 17 21.48 -1.20 -14.81
C ARG A 17 21.22 -2.64 -14.44
N GLN A 18 22.24 -3.48 -14.52
CA GLN A 18 22.10 -4.88 -14.19
C GLN A 18 21.73 -5.09 -12.73
N ASN A 19 22.38 -4.33 -11.84
CA ASN A 19 22.08 -4.41 -10.42
C ASN A 19 20.66 -3.94 -10.14
N LEU A 20 20.22 -2.89 -10.82
CA LEU A 20 18.89 -2.34 -10.64
C LEU A 20 17.82 -3.33 -11.08
N GLU A 21 18.03 -3.95 -12.24
CA GLU A 21 17.06 -4.91 -12.77
C GLU A 21 17.03 -6.19 -11.95
N GLY A 22 18.11 -6.50 -11.26
CA GLY A 22 18.18 -7.69 -10.42
C GLY A 22 17.73 -7.47 -8.99
N THR A 23 17.08 -6.34 -8.70
CA THR A 23 16.64 -6.03 -7.33
C THR A 23 15.13 -6.21 -7.23
N PRO A 24 14.65 -7.39 -6.80
CA PRO A 24 13.21 -7.63 -6.73
C PRO A 24 12.49 -6.73 -5.74
N ASP A 25 13.19 -6.22 -4.74
CA ASP A 25 12.56 -5.38 -3.73
C ASP A 25 12.04 -4.06 -4.30
N ILE A 26 12.68 -3.53 -5.34
CA ILE A 26 12.22 -2.30 -5.97
C ILE A 26 10.87 -2.51 -6.65
N GLU A 27 10.73 -3.63 -7.33
CA GLU A 27 9.48 -3.94 -8.02
C GLU A 27 8.33 -4.12 -7.03
N GLU A 28 8.59 -4.84 -5.96
CA GLU A 28 7.59 -5.03 -4.93
C GLU A 28 7.23 -3.72 -4.26
N ALA A 29 8.21 -2.89 -3.96
CA ALA A 29 7.97 -1.59 -3.34
C ALA A 29 7.11 -0.71 -4.25
N ALA A 30 7.37 -0.74 -5.56
CA ALA A 30 6.59 0.03 -6.51
C ALA A 30 5.14 -0.44 -6.54
N GLU A 31 4.92 -1.75 -6.48
CA GLU A 31 3.57 -2.30 -6.44
C GLU A 31 2.82 -1.87 -5.19
N LEU A 32 3.49 -1.92 -4.04
CA LEU A 32 2.87 -1.51 -2.78
C LEU A 32 2.56 -0.03 -2.77
N MET A 33 3.46 0.79 -3.30
CA MET A 33 3.24 2.22 -3.38
C MET A 33 2.09 2.56 -4.32
N ASN A 34 2.02 1.85 -5.46
CA ASN A 34 0.93 2.05 -6.40
C ASN A 34 -0.41 1.66 -5.77
N LEU A 35 -0.41 0.57 -5.01
CA LEU A 35 -1.60 0.12 -4.30
C LEU A 35 -2.07 1.17 -3.31
N ALA A 36 -1.16 1.69 -2.50
CA ALA A 36 -1.48 2.71 -1.49
C ALA A 36 -1.71 4.08 -2.10
N GLY A 37 -1.31 4.29 -3.36
CA GLY A 37 -1.47 5.58 -4.02
C GLY A 37 -2.89 5.91 -4.44
N ASN A 38 -3.82 4.97 -4.28
CA ASN A 38 -5.23 5.22 -4.52
C ASN A 38 -5.83 5.79 -3.22
N SER A 39 -6.55 6.91 -3.31
CA SER A 39 -6.99 7.60 -2.10
C SER A 39 -7.96 6.77 -1.27
N THR A 40 -8.84 6.00 -1.90
CA THR A 40 -9.77 5.15 -1.16
C THR A 40 -9.02 4.07 -0.40
N ARG A 41 -8.04 3.43 -1.04
CA ARG A 41 -7.25 2.39 -0.36
C ARG A 41 -6.40 2.98 0.76
N LEU A 42 -5.83 4.15 0.55
CA LEU A 42 -5.04 4.78 1.60
C LEU A 42 -5.91 5.14 2.80
N LYS A 43 -7.13 5.62 2.55
CA LYS A 43 -8.08 5.90 3.62
C LYS A 43 -8.45 4.63 4.38
N LEU A 44 -8.64 3.52 3.66
CA LEU A 44 -8.92 2.24 4.31
C LEU A 44 -7.78 1.84 5.25
N LEU A 45 -6.55 1.94 4.77
CA LEU A 45 -5.39 1.60 5.58
C LEU A 45 -5.29 2.51 6.80
N TYR A 46 -5.55 3.80 6.63
CA TYR A 46 -5.50 4.75 7.72
C TYR A 46 -6.57 4.47 8.78
N LEU A 47 -7.80 4.18 8.34
CA LEU A 47 -8.86 3.86 9.28
C LEU A 47 -8.55 2.60 10.06
N LEU A 48 -8.04 1.57 9.39
CA LEU A 48 -7.71 0.32 10.07
C LEU A 48 -6.50 0.48 10.99
N GLU A 49 -5.61 1.41 10.69
CA GLU A 49 -4.50 1.71 11.59
C GLU A 49 -5.02 2.26 12.91
N ASN A 50 -6.03 3.12 12.84
CA ASN A 50 -6.51 3.84 14.02
C ASN A 50 -7.61 3.11 14.77
N MET A 51 -8.39 2.28 14.10
CA MET A 51 -9.58 1.66 14.69
C MET A 51 -9.41 0.18 14.94
N LYS A 52 -8.26 -0.36 14.66
CA LYS A 52 -7.90 -1.77 14.83
C LYS A 52 -8.67 -2.72 13.93
N GLU A 53 -9.97 -2.86 14.08
CA GLU A 53 -10.75 -3.79 13.29
C GLU A 53 -12.09 -3.16 12.96
N LEU A 54 -12.51 -3.23 11.70
CA LEU A 54 -13.78 -2.64 11.26
C LEU A 54 -14.47 -3.58 10.28
N CYS A 55 -15.79 -3.59 10.31
CA CYS A 55 -16.53 -4.36 9.33
C CYS A 55 -16.60 -3.62 8.00
N VAL A 56 -16.80 -4.38 6.93
CA VAL A 56 -16.87 -3.82 5.58
C VAL A 56 -17.97 -2.76 5.49
N CYS A 57 -19.11 -3.02 6.14
CA CYS A 57 -20.24 -2.08 6.08
C CYS A 57 -19.90 -0.74 6.74
N ASP A 58 -19.18 -0.74 7.85
CA ASP A 58 -18.79 0.50 8.50
C ASP A 58 -17.74 1.26 7.68
N LEU A 59 -16.83 0.53 7.06
CA LEU A 59 -15.84 1.15 6.18
C LEU A 59 -16.53 1.84 5.00
N ALA A 60 -17.50 1.17 4.39
CA ALA A 60 -18.26 1.74 3.28
C ALA A 60 -18.99 3.00 3.71
N GLU A 61 -19.61 2.96 4.88
CA GLU A 61 -20.35 4.11 5.40
C GLU A 61 -19.42 5.28 5.64
N MET A 62 -18.29 5.05 6.32
CA MET A 62 -17.34 6.09 6.64
C MET A 62 -16.73 6.72 5.40
N LEU A 63 -16.54 5.94 4.34
CA LEU A 63 -15.93 6.45 3.12
C LEU A 63 -16.94 6.98 2.12
N GLY A 64 -18.23 6.75 2.36
CA GLY A 64 -19.27 7.21 1.44
C GLY A 64 -19.24 6.50 0.10
N VAL A 65 -18.84 5.23 0.09
CA VAL A 65 -18.79 4.43 -1.14
C VAL A 65 -19.57 3.13 -0.91
N SER A 66 -19.81 2.39 -1.99
CA SER A 66 -20.58 1.16 -1.88
C SER A 66 -19.78 0.07 -1.18
N VAL A 67 -20.51 -0.89 -0.58
CA VAL A 67 -19.90 -2.06 0.03
C VAL A 67 -19.12 -2.84 -1.03
N SER A 68 -19.65 -2.91 -2.25
CA SER A 68 -18.98 -3.61 -3.34
C SER A 68 -17.64 -2.98 -3.67
N ALA A 69 -17.58 -1.65 -3.71
CA ALA A 69 -16.33 -0.94 -4.01
C ALA A 69 -15.30 -1.18 -2.91
N VAL A 70 -15.73 -1.09 -1.65
CA VAL A 70 -14.82 -1.33 -0.51
C VAL A 70 -14.30 -2.76 -0.57
N SER A 71 -15.20 -3.73 -0.84
CA SER A 71 -14.78 -5.12 -0.91
C SER A 71 -13.73 -5.36 -1.98
N GLN A 72 -13.85 -4.68 -3.14
CA GLN A 72 -12.87 -4.81 -4.19
C GLN A 72 -11.52 -4.23 -3.79
N HIS A 73 -11.54 -3.08 -3.13
CA HIS A 73 -10.30 -2.48 -2.64
C HIS A 73 -9.64 -3.35 -1.56
N LEU A 74 -10.45 -3.88 -0.64
CA LEU A 74 -9.91 -4.75 0.40
C LEU A 74 -9.32 -6.03 -0.18
N ALA A 75 -9.95 -6.56 -1.25
CA ALA A 75 -9.42 -7.76 -1.91
C ALA A 75 -8.02 -7.50 -2.47
N LYS A 76 -7.80 -6.33 -3.05
CA LYS A 76 -6.47 -5.96 -3.56
C LYS A 76 -5.47 -5.83 -2.42
N LEU A 77 -5.86 -5.17 -1.34
CA LEU A 77 -4.98 -5.02 -0.19
C LEU A 77 -4.65 -6.38 0.44
N LYS A 78 -5.64 -7.26 0.49
CA LYS A 78 -5.44 -8.61 1.03
C LYS A 78 -4.46 -9.41 0.17
N ALA A 79 -4.56 -9.26 -1.16
CA ALA A 79 -3.69 -9.99 -2.07
C ALA A 79 -2.22 -9.68 -1.83
N TYR A 80 -1.91 -8.49 -1.35
CA TYR A 80 -0.55 -8.11 -1.04
C TYR A 80 -0.22 -8.28 0.45
N GLY A 81 -1.12 -8.88 1.21
CA GLY A 81 -0.86 -9.20 2.59
C GLY A 81 -0.96 -8.02 3.56
N LEU A 82 -1.60 -6.93 3.15
CA LEU A 82 -1.68 -5.73 4.00
C LEU A 82 -2.86 -5.77 4.96
N VAL A 83 -3.92 -6.50 4.63
CA VAL A 83 -5.10 -6.62 5.49
C VAL A 83 -5.49 -8.09 5.57
N ALA A 84 -6.20 -8.44 6.63
CA ALA A 84 -6.70 -9.80 6.82
C ALA A 84 -8.14 -9.75 7.31
N PRO A 85 -9.00 -10.64 6.80
CA PRO A 85 -10.40 -10.66 7.21
C PRO A 85 -10.62 -11.59 8.39
N ARG A 86 -11.69 -11.33 9.12
CA ARG A 86 -12.21 -12.24 10.13
C ARG A 86 -13.72 -12.26 9.98
N ARG A 87 -14.28 -13.44 9.88
CA ARG A 87 -15.73 -13.56 9.73
C ARG A 87 -16.36 -13.89 11.09
N ASP A 88 -17.44 -13.18 11.40
CA ASP A 88 -18.21 -13.46 12.59
C ASP A 88 -19.66 -13.50 12.12
N ALA A 89 -20.24 -14.69 12.04
CA ALA A 89 -21.54 -14.94 11.45
C ALA A 89 -21.54 -14.42 10.01
N GLN A 90 -22.37 -13.45 9.68
CA GLN A 90 -22.44 -12.94 8.31
C GLN A 90 -21.65 -11.65 8.13
N THR A 91 -20.98 -11.20 9.19
CA THR A 91 -20.23 -9.95 9.15
C THR A 91 -18.77 -10.26 8.93
N ILE A 92 -18.14 -9.50 8.01
CA ILE A 92 -16.72 -9.64 7.75
C ILE A 92 -16.03 -8.41 8.26
N TYR A 93 -15.05 -8.62 9.14
CA TYR A 93 -14.21 -7.56 9.70
C TYR A 93 -12.83 -7.66 9.07
N TYR A 94 -12.20 -6.51 8.91
CA TYR A 94 -10.83 -6.47 8.41
C TYR A 94 -9.93 -5.76 9.40
N ARG A 95 -8.67 -6.15 9.42
CA ARG A 95 -7.65 -5.51 10.23
C ARG A 95 -6.36 -5.43 9.44
N LEU A 96 -5.45 -4.56 9.85
CA LEU A 96 -4.12 -4.53 9.26
C LEU A 96 -3.34 -5.74 9.73
N THR A 97 -2.44 -6.21 8.87
CA THR A 97 -1.48 -7.24 9.23
C THR A 97 -0.22 -6.58 9.77
N GLU A 98 0.77 -7.40 10.13
CA GLU A 98 2.07 -6.90 10.56
C GLU A 98 3.03 -6.74 9.40
N HIS A 99 2.51 -6.60 8.18
CA HIS A 99 3.36 -6.38 7.02
C HIS A 99 4.20 -5.12 7.22
N PRO A 100 5.51 -5.17 6.91
CA PRO A 100 6.39 -4.03 7.14
C PRO A 100 5.96 -2.74 6.45
N PHE A 101 5.27 -2.84 5.31
CA PHE A 101 4.79 -1.66 4.61
C PHE A 101 3.79 -0.87 5.45
N ASN A 102 2.95 -1.57 6.21
CA ASN A 102 1.98 -0.91 7.10
C ASN A 102 2.70 -0.09 8.17
N ALA A 103 3.78 -0.63 8.72
CA ALA A 103 4.57 0.10 9.72
C ALA A 103 5.20 1.35 9.11
N LYS A 104 5.67 1.25 7.86
CA LYS A 104 6.27 2.39 7.18
C LYS A 104 5.24 3.49 6.91
N LEU A 105 4.03 3.11 6.53
CA LEU A 105 2.95 4.08 6.34
C LEU A 105 2.63 4.78 7.66
N ARG A 106 2.56 4.01 8.74
CA ARG A 106 2.27 4.57 10.05
C ARG A 106 3.31 5.60 10.44
N GLU A 107 4.57 5.25 10.32
CA GLU A 107 5.66 6.08 10.80
C GLU A 107 5.95 7.29 9.92
N ASN A 108 5.78 7.15 8.62
CA ASN A 108 6.20 8.18 7.69
C ASN A 108 5.08 9.05 7.14
N PHE A 109 3.85 8.58 7.21
CA PHE A 109 2.73 9.31 6.63
C PHE A 109 1.59 9.53 7.61
N PHE A 110 1.12 8.47 8.27
CA PHE A 110 -0.12 8.55 9.03
C PHE A 110 -0.03 9.42 10.27
N ARG A 111 1.17 9.59 10.81
CA ARG A 111 1.34 10.45 12.00
C ARG A 111 1.02 11.89 11.73
N GLN A 112 1.07 12.31 10.47
CA GLN A 112 0.80 13.70 10.11
C GLN A 112 -0.68 13.96 9.91
N PHE A 113 -1.49 12.91 9.79
CA PHE A 113 -2.89 13.08 9.47
C PHE A 113 -3.70 13.20 10.75
N GLN A 114 -4.74 14.03 10.68
CA GLN A 114 -5.68 14.15 11.79
C GLN A 114 -7.07 14.03 11.21
N VAL A 115 -7.85 13.15 11.80
CA VAL A 115 -9.20 12.90 11.35
C VAL A 115 -10.16 13.11 12.50
#